data_549c867c390fdb0580dafdb9eb9f15eb
#
_entry.id   549c867c390fdb0580dafdb9eb9f15eb
#
_cell.length_a   1.000
_cell.length_b   1.000
_cell.length_c   1.000
_cell.angle_alpha   90.00
_cell.angle_beta   90.00
_cell.angle_gamma   90.00
#
_symmetry.space_group_name_H-M   'P 1'
#
loop_
_entity.id
_entity.type
_entity.pdbx_description
1 polymer ?
#
loop_
_entity_poly.entity_id
_entity_poly.type
_entity_poly.pdbx_seq_one_letter_code
_entity_poly.pdbx_strand_id
1 'polypeptide(L)'
;MNDLTLPELYRLVMNMIRIGTVIEVDLLMTVARVQTGGLQTDWIRWGADRAGDAVTWWAPSVGEQVVLFAPGGALENAVIAFSLYSQDTLPPDNGKKTNVTRYPDGARKSYDPVSGVLSLLGMVSGVVSMSETLTLNLGRLIINADVIINGQVVQGGGAMSSNGVIVDDHAHDSVKKGDEMSGGPH
;
A
#
# COMPACT_ATOMS: atom_id res chain seq x y z
N MET A 1 7.17 44.60 -25.73
CA MET A 1 7.65 43.21 -25.59
C MET A 1 9.08 43.33 -25.10
N ASN A 2 9.36 42.88 -23.88
CA ASN A 2 10.77 42.81 -23.44
C ASN A 2 11.41 41.68 -24.22
N ASP A 3 12.39 42.03 -25.07
CA ASP A 3 13.18 41.04 -25.79
C ASP A 3 13.97 40.20 -24.76
N LEU A 4 13.63 38.93 -24.68
CA LEU A 4 14.36 37.96 -23.81
C LEU A 4 15.82 37.90 -24.31
N THR A 5 16.75 38.21 -23.39
CA THR A 5 18.16 38.05 -23.71
C THR A 5 18.57 36.58 -23.73
N LEU A 6 19.60 36.22 -24.52
CA LEU A 6 20.09 34.84 -24.56
C LEU A 6 20.49 34.26 -23.17
N PRO A 7 21.18 35.00 -22.27
CA PRO A 7 21.43 34.55 -20.92
C PRO A 7 20.17 34.27 -20.10
N GLU A 8 19.14 35.10 -20.24
CA GLU A 8 17.87 34.93 -19.54
C GLU A 8 17.12 33.69 -20.06
N LEU A 9 17.08 33.50 -21.37
CA LEU A 9 16.51 32.31 -21.98
C LEU A 9 17.23 31.04 -21.47
N TYR A 10 18.56 31.07 -21.46
CA TYR A 10 19.34 29.95 -20.94
C TYR A 10 19.00 29.66 -19.47
N ARG A 11 18.91 30.66 -18.61
CA ARG A 11 18.51 30.52 -17.21
C ARG A 11 17.13 29.86 -17.07
N LEU A 12 16.14 30.32 -17.84
CA LEU A 12 14.79 29.75 -17.82
C LEU A 12 14.78 28.28 -18.25
N VAL A 13 15.47 27.95 -19.33
CA VAL A 13 15.57 26.56 -19.80
C VAL A 13 16.22 25.67 -18.75
N MET A 14 17.32 26.11 -18.12
CA MET A 14 18.01 25.33 -17.08
C MET A 14 17.18 25.15 -15.80
N ASN A 15 16.18 25.98 -15.58
CA ASN A 15 15.28 25.87 -14.44
C ASN A 15 14.05 25.01 -14.70
N MET A 16 13.74 24.66 -15.96
CA MET A 16 12.52 23.92 -16.30
C MET A 16 12.45 22.53 -15.65
N ILE A 17 13.60 21.88 -15.51
CA ILE A 17 13.74 20.57 -14.87
C ILE A 17 14.90 20.64 -13.89
N ARG A 18 14.63 20.35 -12.63
CA ARG A 18 15.63 20.36 -11.56
C ARG A 18 15.48 19.16 -10.64
N ILE A 19 16.59 18.78 -10.02
CA ILE A 19 16.57 17.80 -8.92
C ILE A 19 16.73 18.59 -7.62
N GLY A 20 15.99 18.20 -6.60
CA GLY A 20 16.07 18.80 -5.26
C GLY A 20 15.76 17.82 -4.15
N THR A 21 15.84 18.28 -2.93
CA THR A 21 15.53 17.53 -1.70
C THR A 21 14.41 18.23 -0.98
N VAL A 22 13.38 17.51 -0.57
CA VAL A 22 12.27 18.03 0.24
C VAL A 22 12.80 18.47 1.59
N ILE A 23 12.52 19.73 1.99
CA ILE A 23 12.96 20.29 3.27
C ILE A 23 11.82 20.53 4.25
N GLU A 24 10.61 20.78 3.75
CA GLU A 24 9.40 20.98 4.54
C GLU A 24 8.19 20.40 3.83
N VAL A 25 7.20 19.90 4.59
CA VAL A 25 5.93 19.38 4.06
C VAL A 25 4.78 19.91 4.91
N ASP A 26 3.79 20.51 4.27
CA ASP A 26 2.51 20.88 4.88
C ASP A 26 1.42 19.93 4.34
N LEU A 27 1.02 18.98 5.18
CA LEU A 27 0.02 17.98 4.84
C LEU A 27 -1.39 18.57 4.74
N LEU A 28 -1.67 19.63 5.48
CA LEU A 28 -3.00 20.27 5.48
C LEU A 28 -3.22 21.04 4.18
N MET A 29 -2.21 21.79 3.75
CA MET A 29 -2.26 22.56 2.50
C MET A 29 -1.87 21.73 1.28
N THR A 30 -1.34 20.52 1.46
CA THR A 30 -0.90 19.61 0.39
C THR A 30 0.20 20.25 -0.45
N VAL A 31 1.20 20.82 0.22
CA VAL A 31 2.35 21.51 -0.40
C VAL A 31 3.65 21.13 0.30
N ALA A 32 4.75 21.30 -0.39
CA ALA A 32 6.09 21.06 0.16
C ALA A 32 7.06 22.14 -0.33
N ARG A 33 8.19 22.30 0.38
CA ARG A 33 9.32 23.14 -0.02
C ARG A 33 10.51 22.27 -0.36
N VAL A 34 11.25 22.65 -1.37
CA VAL A 34 12.35 21.86 -1.92
C VAL A 34 13.61 22.71 -2.03
N GLN A 35 14.72 22.18 -1.52
CA GLN A 35 16.06 22.72 -1.75
C GLN A 35 16.58 22.19 -3.09
N THR A 36 16.95 23.05 -4.03
CA THR A 36 17.50 22.68 -5.31
C THR A 36 18.74 23.48 -5.66
N GLY A 37 19.91 22.89 -5.48
CA GLY A 37 21.20 23.62 -5.52
C GLY A 37 21.25 24.70 -4.45
N GLY A 38 21.59 25.93 -4.83
CA GLY A 38 21.61 27.11 -3.95
C GLY A 38 20.25 27.78 -3.70
N LEU A 39 19.14 27.22 -4.26
CA LEU A 39 17.81 27.83 -4.23
C LEU A 39 16.84 26.98 -3.42
N GLN A 40 15.88 27.65 -2.76
CA GLN A 40 14.72 27.00 -2.16
C GLN A 40 13.45 27.41 -2.91
N THR A 41 12.53 26.48 -3.12
CA THR A 41 11.22 26.82 -3.64
C THR A 41 10.38 27.51 -2.56
N ASP A 42 9.36 28.23 -2.98
CA ASP A 42 8.22 28.48 -2.12
C ASP A 42 7.40 27.18 -1.96
N TRP A 43 6.24 27.25 -1.31
CA TRP A 43 5.33 26.12 -1.18
C TRP A 43 4.79 25.70 -2.55
N ILE A 44 5.14 24.50 -2.99
CA ILE A 44 4.75 23.93 -4.28
C ILE A 44 3.99 22.61 -4.08
N ARG A 45 3.14 22.28 -5.04
CA ARG A 45 2.35 21.05 -5.02
C ARG A 45 3.20 19.85 -5.44
N TRP A 46 2.82 18.67 -5.01
CA TRP A 46 3.36 17.42 -5.53
C TRP A 46 2.35 16.69 -6.42
N GLY A 47 2.86 15.86 -7.34
CA GLY A 47 2.09 14.98 -8.19
C GLY A 47 1.49 13.82 -7.40
N ALA A 48 0.34 13.36 -7.82
CA ALA A 48 -0.32 12.14 -7.35
C ALA A 48 -0.59 11.22 -8.55
N ASP A 49 -0.69 9.91 -8.31
CA ASP A 49 -1.01 8.97 -9.39
C ASP A 49 -2.40 9.25 -9.97
N ARG A 50 -3.35 9.63 -9.13
CA ARG A 50 -4.70 10.03 -9.51
C ARG A 50 -5.20 11.18 -8.62
N ALA A 51 -5.86 12.17 -9.24
CA ALA A 51 -6.44 13.33 -8.58
C ALA A 51 -7.73 13.79 -9.30
N GLY A 52 -8.62 12.84 -9.62
CA GLY A 52 -9.95 13.04 -10.23
C GLY A 52 -11.02 12.39 -9.37
N ASP A 53 -11.93 11.61 -9.99
CA ASP A 53 -12.95 10.83 -9.28
C ASP A 53 -12.31 9.78 -8.34
N ALA A 54 -11.24 9.13 -8.81
CA ALA A 54 -10.35 8.33 -7.96
C ALA A 54 -9.18 9.21 -7.50
N VAL A 55 -8.84 9.13 -6.22
CA VAL A 55 -7.75 9.92 -5.61
C VAL A 55 -6.78 8.99 -4.91
N THR A 56 -5.47 9.21 -5.12
CA THR A 56 -4.41 8.55 -4.38
C THR A 56 -3.72 9.55 -3.46
N TRP A 57 -3.36 9.08 -2.24
CA TRP A 57 -2.63 9.87 -1.28
C TRP A 57 -1.33 9.20 -0.88
N TRP A 58 -0.22 9.87 -1.17
CA TRP A 58 1.10 9.51 -0.70
C TRP A 58 1.94 10.79 -0.63
N ALA A 59 2.10 11.34 0.56
CA ALA A 59 2.85 12.57 0.76
C ALA A 59 4.36 12.31 0.67
N PRO A 60 5.14 13.27 0.12
CA PRO A 60 6.60 13.19 0.16
C PRO A 60 7.10 13.34 1.60
N SER A 61 8.29 12.82 1.85
CA SER A 61 8.96 12.92 3.15
C SER A 61 10.09 13.95 3.12
N VAL A 62 10.34 14.61 4.25
CA VAL A 62 11.53 15.44 4.40
C VAL A 62 12.79 14.59 4.19
N GLY A 63 13.73 15.08 3.39
CA GLY A 63 14.92 14.35 2.97
C GLY A 63 14.76 13.58 1.66
N GLU A 64 13.54 13.47 1.12
CA GLU A 64 13.27 12.76 -0.14
C GLU A 64 13.84 13.52 -1.33
N GLN A 65 14.56 12.83 -2.21
CA GLN A 65 15.05 13.40 -3.45
C GLN A 65 13.97 13.38 -4.52
N VAL A 66 13.73 14.53 -5.16
CA VAL A 66 12.61 14.72 -6.09
C VAL A 66 13.04 15.42 -7.37
N VAL A 67 12.26 15.20 -8.43
CA VAL A 67 12.35 15.99 -9.67
C VAL A 67 11.29 17.07 -9.66
N LEU A 68 11.72 18.30 -9.95
CA LEU A 68 10.87 19.47 -10.10
C LEU A 68 10.66 19.75 -11.59
N PHE A 69 9.40 20.00 -11.97
CA PHE A 69 9.06 20.64 -13.23
C PHE A 69 8.63 22.07 -12.94
N ALA A 70 9.30 23.04 -13.54
CA ALA A 70 9.00 24.46 -13.46
C ALA A 70 8.59 25.00 -14.82
N PRO A 71 7.28 25.09 -15.11
CA PRO A 71 6.79 25.62 -16.38
C PRO A 71 7.36 27.00 -16.68
N GLY A 72 7.92 27.16 -17.89
CA GLY A 72 8.59 28.40 -18.29
C GLY A 72 9.86 28.74 -17.50
N GLY A 73 10.40 27.83 -16.71
CA GLY A 73 11.59 28.04 -15.87
C GLY A 73 11.36 28.89 -14.62
N ALA A 74 10.10 29.11 -14.27
CA ALA A 74 9.68 29.89 -13.10
C ALA A 74 9.48 28.97 -11.91
N LEU A 75 10.38 28.99 -10.92
CA LEU A 75 10.36 28.10 -9.76
C LEU A 75 9.15 28.31 -8.84
N GLU A 76 8.55 29.49 -8.82
CA GLU A 76 7.30 29.80 -8.13
C GLU A 76 6.10 28.98 -8.65
N ASN A 77 6.17 28.50 -9.90
CA ASN A 77 5.16 27.64 -10.53
C ASN A 77 5.59 26.17 -10.59
N ALA A 78 6.68 25.82 -9.91
CA ALA A 78 7.18 24.45 -9.92
C ALA A 78 6.20 23.47 -9.27
N VAL A 79 6.32 22.21 -9.70
CA VAL A 79 5.64 21.07 -9.07
C VAL A 79 6.66 19.97 -8.84
N ILE A 80 6.50 19.21 -7.75
CA ILE A 80 7.21 17.96 -7.55
C ILE A 80 6.55 16.92 -8.46
N ALA A 81 7.30 16.40 -9.41
CA ALA A 81 6.78 15.46 -10.41
C ALA A 81 6.82 13.99 -9.90
N PHE A 82 7.96 13.58 -9.37
CA PHE A 82 8.18 12.24 -8.83
C PHE A 82 9.45 12.21 -7.98
N SER A 83 9.61 11.12 -7.23
CA SER A 83 10.75 10.88 -6.35
C SER A 83 11.87 10.12 -7.05
N LEU A 84 13.09 10.30 -6.58
CA LEU A 84 14.27 9.56 -7.02
C LEU A 84 14.88 8.78 -5.86
N TYR A 85 15.45 7.63 -6.15
CA TYR A 85 16.36 6.97 -5.20
C TYR A 85 17.61 7.82 -4.97
N SER A 86 18.10 7.80 -3.75
CA SER A 86 19.31 8.52 -3.37
C SER A 86 20.26 7.60 -2.59
N GLN A 87 21.43 8.11 -2.21
CA GLN A 87 22.35 7.37 -1.35
C GLN A 87 21.77 7.12 0.04
N ASP A 88 20.88 8.02 0.52
CA ASP A 88 20.22 7.92 1.82
C ASP A 88 18.93 7.09 1.77
N THR A 89 18.33 6.96 0.58
CA THR A 89 17.07 6.23 0.37
C THR A 89 17.25 5.25 -0.78
N LEU A 90 17.74 4.06 -0.45
CA LEU A 90 17.95 2.99 -1.42
C LEU A 90 16.62 2.31 -1.81
N PRO A 91 16.53 1.71 -3.02
CA PRO A 91 15.38 0.90 -3.40
C PRO A 91 15.15 -0.24 -2.40
N PRO A 92 13.89 -0.59 -2.13
CA PRO A 92 13.54 -1.64 -1.16
C PRO A 92 13.84 -3.06 -1.65
N ASP A 93 14.14 -3.23 -2.93
CA ASP A 93 14.45 -4.50 -3.59
C ASP A 93 15.28 -4.27 -4.86
N ASN A 94 15.97 -5.32 -5.33
CA ASN A 94 16.74 -5.32 -6.58
C ASN A 94 16.30 -6.42 -7.57
N GLY A 95 15.19 -7.09 -7.32
CA GLY A 95 14.59 -8.10 -8.20
C GLY A 95 14.06 -7.49 -9.51
N LYS A 96 14.39 -8.08 -10.66
CA LYS A 96 14.01 -7.55 -11.98
C LYS A 96 12.49 -7.42 -12.21
N LYS A 97 11.70 -8.25 -11.54
CA LYS A 97 10.25 -8.36 -11.79
C LYS A 97 9.40 -8.07 -10.55
N THR A 98 10.01 -7.93 -9.38
CA THR A 98 9.30 -7.70 -8.12
C THR A 98 8.70 -6.30 -8.07
N ASN A 99 7.47 -6.20 -7.55
CA ASN A 99 6.85 -4.94 -7.13
C ASN A 99 6.87 -4.89 -5.62
N VAL A 100 7.49 -3.88 -5.03
CA VAL A 100 7.70 -3.80 -3.58
C VAL A 100 7.41 -2.40 -3.07
N THR A 101 6.62 -2.33 -2.00
CA THR A 101 6.46 -1.13 -1.16
C THR A 101 6.97 -1.47 0.24
N ARG A 102 7.86 -0.68 0.79
CA ARG A 102 8.31 -0.72 2.19
C ARG A 102 7.78 0.52 2.91
N TYR A 103 7.18 0.31 4.05
CA TYR A 103 6.65 1.38 4.90
C TYR A 103 7.67 1.83 5.96
N PRO A 104 7.49 3.03 6.58
CA PRO A 104 8.43 3.55 7.57
C PRO A 104 8.61 2.68 8.82
N ASP A 105 7.58 1.93 9.20
CA ASP A 105 7.57 0.98 10.33
C ASP A 105 8.24 -0.36 10.02
N GLY A 106 8.73 -0.55 8.78
CA GLY A 106 9.32 -1.78 8.27
C GLY A 106 8.34 -2.77 7.66
N ALA A 107 7.02 -2.51 7.74
CA ALA A 107 6.03 -3.32 7.04
C ALA A 107 6.28 -3.31 5.52
N ARG A 108 5.91 -4.40 4.85
CA ARG A 108 6.18 -4.60 3.43
C ARG A 108 4.98 -5.21 2.71
N LYS A 109 4.66 -4.63 1.57
CA LYS A 109 3.78 -5.24 0.56
C LYS A 109 4.64 -5.60 -0.65
N SER A 110 4.53 -6.83 -1.16
CA SER A 110 5.27 -7.23 -2.35
C SER A 110 4.52 -8.27 -3.18
N TYR A 111 4.75 -8.21 -4.49
CA TYR A 111 4.33 -9.26 -5.42
C TYR A 111 5.55 -9.71 -6.24
N ASP A 112 5.80 -11.00 -6.26
CA ASP A 112 6.81 -11.63 -7.11
C ASP A 112 6.12 -12.45 -8.21
N PRO A 113 6.16 -12.01 -9.46
CA PRO A 113 5.52 -12.73 -10.57
C PRO A 113 6.26 -14.00 -10.99
N VAL A 114 7.48 -14.25 -10.51
CA VAL A 114 8.22 -15.48 -10.80
C VAL A 114 7.69 -16.63 -9.95
N SER A 115 7.49 -16.39 -8.66
CA SER A 115 6.88 -17.35 -7.73
C SER A 115 5.34 -17.27 -7.69
N GLY A 116 4.75 -16.19 -8.21
CA GLY A 116 3.31 -15.90 -8.15
C GLY A 116 2.83 -15.53 -6.75
N VAL A 117 3.72 -15.08 -5.86
CA VAL A 117 3.42 -14.83 -4.44
C VAL A 117 3.15 -13.36 -4.18
N LEU A 118 1.96 -13.05 -3.64
CA LEU A 118 1.64 -11.78 -3.00
C LEU A 118 1.89 -11.90 -1.49
N SER A 119 2.65 -10.98 -0.91
CA SER A 119 2.99 -10.98 0.50
C SER A 119 2.66 -9.63 1.16
N LEU A 120 2.08 -9.71 2.37
CA LEU A 120 1.90 -8.59 3.30
C LEU A 120 2.59 -9.01 4.61
N LEU A 121 3.69 -8.35 4.95
CA LEU A 121 4.58 -8.76 6.05
C LEU A 121 4.77 -7.61 7.03
N GLY A 122 4.91 -7.95 8.31
CA GLY A 122 5.21 -6.98 9.38
C GLY A 122 4.07 -6.03 9.74
N MET A 123 2.85 -6.24 9.22
CA MET A 123 1.69 -5.44 9.57
C MET A 123 1.14 -5.87 10.94
N VAL A 124 0.79 -4.91 11.78
CA VAL A 124 0.27 -5.17 13.13
C VAL A 124 -1.19 -5.64 13.07
N SER A 125 -1.97 -5.08 12.15
CA SER A 125 -3.38 -5.45 11.97
C SER A 125 -3.83 -5.23 10.54
N GLY A 126 -4.93 -5.86 10.15
CA GLY A 126 -5.57 -5.67 8.86
C GLY A 126 -7.09 -5.71 9.00
N VAL A 127 -7.80 -4.91 8.20
CA VAL A 127 -9.25 -4.90 8.13
C VAL A 127 -9.67 -5.05 6.68
N VAL A 128 -10.56 -6.02 6.43
CA VAL A 128 -11.28 -6.15 5.15
C VAL A 128 -12.76 -5.97 5.44
N SER A 129 -13.36 -4.90 4.92
CA SER A 129 -14.78 -4.59 5.12
C SER A 129 -15.47 -4.47 3.77
N MET A 130 -16.55 -5.19 3.61
CA MET A 130 -17.38 -5.21 2.39
C MET A 130 -18.85 -5.16 2.78
N SER A 131 -19.66 -4.47 2.00
CA SER A 131 -21.10 -4.34 2.25
C SER A 131 -21.89 -5.63 1.95
N GLU A 132 -21.34 -6.52 1.12
CA GLU A 132 -22.06 -7.71 0.66
C GLU A 132 -21.22 -8.99 0.84
N THR A 133 -20.34 -9.32 -0.09
CA THR A 133 -19.72 -10.63 -0.15
C THR A 133 -18.20 -10.57 -0.36
N LEU A 134 -17.47 -11.37 0.39
CA LEU A 134 -16.08 -11.72 0.10
C LEU A 134 -16.03 -13.16 -0.42
N THR A 135 -15.57 -13.37 -1.66
CA THR A 135 -15.34 -14.69 -2.23
C THR A 135 -13.86 -15.00 -2.33
N LEU A 136 -13.45 -16.15 -1.79
CA LEU A 136 -12.08 -16.66 -1.88
C LEU A 136 -12.06 -17.97 -2.65
N ASN A 137 -11.52 -17.98 -3.88
CA ASN A 137 -11.37 -19.18 -4.72
C ASN A 137 -9.95 -19.74 -4.56
N LEU A 138 -9.77 -20.64 -3.64
CA LEU A 138 -8.47 -21.17 -3.23
C LEU A 138 -8.49 -22.70 -3.25
N GLY A 139 -7.36 -23.32 -3.54
CA GLY A 139 -7.19 -24.76 -3.28
C GLY A 139 -7.11 -25.09 -1.79
N ARG A 140 -6.61 -24.17 -0.97
CA ARG A 140 -6.53 -24.32 0.50
C ARG A 140 -6.45 -22.97 1.18
N LEU A 141 -7.20 -22.79 2.27
CA LEU A 141 -7.07 -21.68 3.21
C LEU A 141 -6.43 -22.20 4.50
N ILE A 142 -5.35 -21.54 4.96
CA ILE A 142 -4.69 -21.83 6.23
C ILE A 142 -4.80 -20.60 7.12
N ILE A 143 -5.33 -20.76 8.33
CA ILE A 143 -5.43 -19.69 9.34
C ILE A 143 -4.69 -20.17 10.59
N ASN A 144 -3.63 -19.48 10.98
CA ASN A 144 -2.84 -19.76 12.18
C ASN A 144 -3.21 -18.77 13.29
N ALA A 145 -4.48 -18.76 13.68
CA ALA A 145 -5.03 -17.84 14.67
C ALA A 145 -6.37 -18.38 15.20
N ASP A 146 -6.87 -17.80 16.28
CA ASP A 146 -8.26 -18.00 16.68
C ASP A 146 -9.20 -17.39 15.64
N VAL A 147 -10.32 -18.07 15.38
CA VAL A 147 -11.34 -17.64 14.42
C VAL A 147 -12.66 -17.43 15.12
N ILE A 148 -13.22 -16.24 15.02
CA ILE A 148 -14.56 -15.92 15.51
C ILE A 148 -15.47 -15.68 14.30
N ILE A 149 -16.56 -16.44 14.22
CA ILE A 149 -17.55 -16.32 13.14
C ILE A 149 -18.88 -15.91 13.75
N ASN A 150 -19.34 -14.69 13.46
CA ASN A 150 -20.64 -14.17 13.92
C ASN A 150 -21.72 -14.41 12.85
N GLY A 151 -21.92 -15.66 12.46
CA GLY A 151 -22.85 -16.03 11.42
C GLY A 151 -22.93 -17.53 11.22
N GLN A 152 -23.72 -17.96 10.27
CA GLN A 152 -23.84 -19.38 9.93
C GLN A 152 -22.60 -19.86 9.17
N VAL A 153 -22.12 -21.06 9.53
CA VAL A 153 -21.11 -21.80 8.75
C VAL A 153 -21.81 -22.92 7.99
N VAL A 154 -21.72 -22.86 6.67
CA VAL A 154 -22.20 -23.91 5.79
C VAL A 154 -21.00 -24.57 5.13
N GLN A 155 -20.78 -25.85 5.43
CA GLN A 155 -19.77 -26.65 4.79
C GLN A 155 -20.42 -27.51 3.70
N GLY A 156 -19.89 -27.48 2.49
CA GLY A 156 -20.28 -28.36 1.39
C GLY A 156 -19.08 -29.17 0.89
N GLY A 157 -19.20 -30.49 0.98
CA GLY A 157 -18.17 -31.42 0.52
C GLY A 157 -16.98 -31.62 1.46
N GLY A 158 -16.61 -32.86 1.70
CA GLY A 158 -15.57 -33.29 2.63
C GLY A 158 -16.04 -33.35 4.09
N ALA A 159 -15.22 -33.93 4.96
CA ALA A 159 -15.52 -34.08 6.37
C ALA A 159 -15.05 -32.84 7.17
N MET A 160 -15.86 -32.37 8.11
CA MET A 160 -15.42 -31.44 9.16
C MET A 160 -14.75 -32.25 10.27
N SER A 161 -13.51 -31.93 10.63
CA SER A 161 -12.81 -32.62 11.70
C SER A 161 -12.22 -31.62 12.72
N SER A 162 -12.23 -32.01 13.98
CA SER A 162 -11.59 -31.32 15.08
C SER A 162 -10.76 -32.31 15.90
N ASN A 163 -9.46 -32.04 16.09
CA ASN A 163 -8.53 -32.91 16.81
C ASN A 163 -8.57 -34.40 16.35
N GLY A 164 -8.73 -34.61 15.04
CA GLY A 164 -8.81 -35.96 14.46
C GLY A 164 -10.18 -36.64 14.56
N VAL A 165 -11.17 -36.01 15.19
CA VAL A 165 -12.55 -36.49 15.26
C VAL A 165 -13.35 -35.90 14.09
N ILE A 166 -14.00 -36.74 13.29
CA ILE A 166 -14.94 -36.31 12.25
C ILE A 166 -16.25 -35.94 12.90
N VAL A 167 -16.68 -34.69 12.76
CA VAL A 167 -17.85 -34.12 13.45
C VAL A 167 -19.14 -34.80 12.99
N ASP A 168 -19.25 -35.12 11.71
CA ASP A 168 -20.45 -35.66 11.06
C ASP A 168 -20.62 -37.17 11.26
N ASP A 169 -19.57 -37.91 11.69
CA ASP A 169 -19.53 -39.37 11.74
C ASP A 169 -18.83 -39.89 13.01
N HIS A 170 -18.97 -39.17 14.14
CA HIS A 170 -18.44 -39.63 15.42
C HIS A 170 -19.50 -40.44 16.21
N ALA A 171 -19.07 -41.50 16.86
CA ALA A 171 -19.89 -42.33 17.73
C ALA A 171 -19.40 -42.29 19.16
N HIS A 172 -20.29 -42.49 20.10
CA HIS A 172 -19.96 -42.63 21.52
C HIS A 172 -20.06 -44.09 21.94
N ASP A 173 -19.01 -44.64 22.50
CA ASP A 173 -19.00 -45.99 23.09
C ASP A 173 -19.78 -46.03 24.41
N SER A 174 -20.35 -47.20 24.72
CA SER A 174 -21.02 -47.49 26.01
C SER A 174 -22.33 -46.72 26.26
N VAL A 175 -22.97 -46.20 25.24
CA VAL A 175 -24.29 -45.57 25.34
C VAL A 175 -25.39 -46.62 25.26
N LYS A 176 -26.28 -46.70 26.30
CA LYS A 176 -27.49 -47.55 26.20
C LYS A 176 -28.48 -46.89 25.23
N LYS A 177 -28.97 -47.69 24.27
CA LYS A 177 -30.01 -47.23 23.33
C LYS A 177 -31.29 -46.97 24.14
N GLY A 178 -31.74 -45.73 24.18
CA GLY A 178 -33.04 -45.31 24.75
C GLY A 178 -34.06 -45.14 23.64
N ASP A 179 -35.35 -45.20 24.00
CA ASP A 179 -36.48 -44.98 23.11
C ASP A 179 -36.80 -43.49 22.88
N GLU A 180 -36.14 -42.59 23.61
CA GLU A 180 -36.35 -41.15 23.53
C GLU A 180 -35.16 -40.42 22.86
N MET A 181 -35.46 -39.34 22.14
CA MET A 181 -34.41 -38.48 21.55
C MET A 181 -33.76 -37.64 22.67
N SER A 182 -32.46 -37.48 22.61
CA SER A 182 -31.78 -36.46 23.44
C SER A 182 -32.33 -35.07 23.08
N GLY A 183 -32.48 -34.20 24.07
CA GLY A 183 -32.80 -32.80 23.82
C GLY A 183 -31.71 -32.13 22.97
N GLY A 184 -32.07 -31.07 22.26
CA GLY A 184 -31.11 -30.30 21.52
C GLY A 184 -30.00 -29.72 22.39
N PRO A 185 -28.83 -29.39 21.83
CA PRO A 185 -27.75 -28.73 22.56
C PRO A 185 -28.26 -27.36 23.08
N HIS A 186 -27.97 -27.06 24.33
CA HIS A 186 -28.27 -25.79 25.01
C HIS A 186 -27.16 -24.78 24.80
#